data_a29a10a6c1c71c59610f514825be2075
#
_entry.id   a29a10a6c1c71c59610f514825be2075
#
_cell.length_a   1.000
_cell.length_b   1.000
_cell.length_c   1.000
_cell.angle_alpha   90.00
_cell.angle_beta   90.00
_cell.angle_gamma   90.00
#
_symmetry.space_group_name_H-M   'P 1'
#
loop_
_entity.id
_entity.type
_entity.pdbx_description
1 polymer ?
#
loop_
_entity_poly.entity_id
_entity_poly.type
_entity_poly.pdbx_seq_one_letter_code
_entity_poly.pdbx_strand_id
1 'polypeptide(L)'
;MDFISDKIVFKTLKNMQFGCIEVTNYDQKKIILGDINSSLKSKLFIKKPGFTLNIINKGSVGLAESYMRGDIETDNLTSLIEITAKNIKSVHKVAGLLDFPFLNYLKNFFIKNTKKRSKENISKHYDLGNEFFSLWLDKTLTYSSAIFEDEKNNLEEAQIN
;
A
#
# COMPACT_ATOMS: atom_id res chain seq x y z
N MET A 1 -5.62 -21.38 -9.26
CA MET A 1 -5.91 -19.94 -9.54
C MET A 1 -4.70 -19.06 -9.30
N ASP A 2 -3.93 -19.33 -8.26
CA ASP A 2 -2.78 -18.50 -7.86
C ASP A 2 -1.68 -18.40 -8.93
N PHE A 3 -1.40 -19.47 -9.66
CA PHE A 3 -0.38 -19.48 -10.72
C PHE A 3 -0.66 -18.46 -11.86
N ILE A 4 -1.93 -18.24 -12.19
CA ILE A 4 -2.32 -17.28 -13.24
C ILE A 4 -2.20 -15.85 -12.72
N SER A 5 -2.68 -15.58 -11.50
CA SER A 5 -2.56 -14.25 -10.88
C SER A 5 -1.09 -13.87 -10.64
N ASP A 6 -0.26 -14.79 -10.17
CA ASP A 6 1.18 -14.58 -10.01
C ASP A 6 1.83 -14.18 -11.33
N LYS A 7 1.57 -14.95 -12.40
CA LYS A 7 2.12 -14.68 -13.74
C LYS A 7 1.73 -13.30 -14.26
N ILE A 8 0.47 -12.91 -14.06
CA ILE A 8 -0.04 -11.62 -14.52
C ILE A 8 0.59 -10.47 -13.73
N VAL A 9 0.55 -10.54 -12.39
CA VAL A 9 1.07 -9.50 -11.50
C VAL A 9 2.57 -9.31 -11.72
N PHE A 10 3.34 -10.37 -11.67
CA PHE A 10 4.80 -10.26 -11.82
C PHE A 10 5.21 -9.83 -13.22
N LYS A 11 4.50 -10.26 -14.28
CA LYS A 11 4.73 -9.75 -15.63
C LYS A 11 4.47 -8.25 -15.74
N THR A 12 3.42 -7.75 -15.11
CA THR A 12 3.05 -6.33 -15.13
C THR A 12 4.07 -5.49 -14.36
N LEU A 13 4.55 -5.99 -13.21
CA LEU A 13 5.50 -5.28 -12.35
C LEU A 13 6.97 -5.48 -12.76
N LYS A 14 7.28 -6.42 -13.64
CA LYS A 14 8.65 -6.71 -14.06
C LYS A 14 9.42 -5.49 -14.57
N ASN A 15 8.73 -4.60 -15.27
CA ASN A 15 9.31 -3.41 -15.90
C ASN A 15 9.03 -2.13 -15.08
N MET A 16 9.01 -2.23 -13.75
CA MET A 16 8.96 -1.04 -12.89
C MET A 16 10.16 -0.14 -13.17
N GLN A 17 9.92 1.18 -13.20
CA GLN A 17 10.94 2.17 -13.56
C GLN A 17 11.83 2.55 -12.38
N PHE A 18 11.32 2.44 -11.15
CA PHE A 18 12.00 2.90 -9.94
C PHE A 18 12.16 1.75 -8.96
N GLY A 19 13.40 1.51 -8.54
CA GLY A 19 13.72 0.53 -7.52
C GLY A 19 13.75 -0.92 -8.01
N CYS A 20 14.02 -1.81 -7.07
CA CYS A 20 14.07 -3.26 -7.30
C CYS A 20 13.40 -3.99 -6.14
N ILE A 21 12.53 -4.94 -6.45
CA ILE A 21 11.98 -5.88 -5.46
C ILE A 21 12.42 -7.28 -5.84
N GLU A 22 13.19 -7.92 -4.94
CA GLU A 22 13.58 -9.32 -5.05
C GLU A 22 12.51 -10.20 -4.40
N VAL A 23 11.63 -10.79 -5.19
CA VAL A 23 10.54 -11.63 -4.69
C VAL A 23 11.02 -13.06 -4.54
N THR A 24 10.79 -13.67 -3.38
CA THR A 24 10.83 -15.11 -3.18
C THR A 24 9.40 -15.60 -2.95
N ASN A 25 8.88 -16.39 -3.89
CA ASN A 25 7.51 -16.87 -3.82
C ASN A 25 7.39 -18.09 -2.87
N TYR A 26 6.17 -18.46 -2.48
CA TYR A 26 5.87 -19.60 -1.60
C TYR A 26 6.40 -20.94 -2.14
N ASP A 27 6.59 -21.06 -3.45
CA ASP A 27 7.23 -22.21 -4.11
C ASP A 27 8.76 -22.08 -4.26
N GLN A 28 9.38 -21.14 -3.52
CA GLN A 28 10.81 -20.83 -3.49
C GLN A 28 11.37 -20.29 -4.82
N LYS A 29 10.52 -19.95 -5.79
CA LYS A 29 10.97 -19.27 -7.01
C LYS A 29 11.35 -17.83 -6.70
N LYS A 30 12.48 -17.40 -7.30
CA LYS A 30 12.97 -16.03 -7.21
C LYS A 30 12.61 -15.26 -8.46
N ILE A 31 12.11 -14.06 -8.29
CA ILE A 31 11.66 -13.16 -9.34
C ILE A 31 12.22 -11.76 -9.04
N ILE A 32 12.79 -11.12 -10.04
CA ILE A 32 13.26 -9.73 -9.95
C ILE A 32 12.22 -8.82 -10.60
N LEU A 33 11.78 -7.82 -9.88
CA LEU A 33 10.89 -6.77 -10.35
C LEU A 33 11.64 -5.44 -10.32
N GLY A 34 11.69 -4.74 -11.45
CA GLY A 34 12.40 -3.49 -11.62
C GLY A 34 13.89 -3.65 -11.96
N ASP A 35 14.68 -2.62 -11.68
CA ASP A 35 16.10 -2.56 -12.01
C ASP A 35 16.97 -3.12 -10.89
N ILE A 36 17.68 -4.24 -11.18
CA ILE A 36 18.57 -4.89 -10.22
C ILE A 36 19.75 -4.01 -9.79
N ASN A 37 20.12 -3.00 -10.58
CA ASN A 37 21.21 -2.08 -10.26
C ASN A 37 20.73 -0.86 -9.44
N SER A 38 19.44 -0.75 -9.18
CA SER A 38 18.90 0.35 -8.37
C SER A 38 19.49 0.34 -6.96
N SER A 39 19.76 1.52 -6.40
CA SER A 39 20.13 1.69 -4.99
C SER A 39 18.94 1.47 -4.03
N LEU A 40 17.71 1.70 -4.49
CA LEU A 40 16.50 1.47 -3.72
C LEU A 40 16.02 0.03 -3.93
N LYS A 41 16.18 -0.81 -2.91
CA LYS A 41 15.87 -2.25 -2.96
C LYS A 41 15.07 -2.70 -1.76
N SER A 42 14.28 -3.74 -1.97
CA SER A 42 13.61 -4.50 -0.91
C SER A 42 13.46 -5.96 -1.32
N LYS A 43 13.47 -6.86 -0.34
CA LYS A 43 13.12 -8.27 -0.54
C LYS A 43 11.70 -8.51 -0.08
N LEU A 44 10.96 -9.28 -0.87
CA LEU A 44 9.58 -9.67 -0.56
C LEU A 44 9.48 -11.18 -0.53
N PHE A 45 9.12 -11.72 0.63
CA PHE A 45 8.92 -13.16 0.84
C PHE A 45 7.42 -13.45 0.89
N ILE A 46 6.89 -14.12 -0.13
CA ILE A 46 5.50 -14.56 -0.15
C ILE A 46 5.42 -15.92 0.53
N LYS A 47 4.75 -15.99 1.68
CA LYS A 47 4.65 -17.18 2.50
C LYS A 47 3.46 -18.06 2.12
N LYS A 48 2.41 -17.45 1.60
CA LYS A 48 1.17 -18.15 1.26
C LYS A 48 0.67 -17.82 -0.13
N PRO A 49 0.02 -18.76 -0.81
CA PRO A 49 -0.68 -18.49 -2.05
C PRO A 49 -1.81 -17.46 -1.85
N GLY A 50 -2.27 -16.82 -2.93
CA GLY A 50 -3.38 -15.87 -2.90
C GLY A 50 -2.98 -14.41 -2.70
N PHE A 51 -1.72 -14.12 -2.37
CA PHE A 51 -1.23 -12.75 -2.22
C PHE A 51 -1.47 -11.88 -3.47
N THR A 52 -1.09 -12.39 -4.64
CA THR A 52 -1.25 -11.66 -5.91
C THR A 52 -2.72 -11.42 -6.26
N LEU A 53 -3.59 -12.38 -5.96
CA LEU A 53 -5.04 -12.21 -6.13
C LEU A 53 -5.59 -11.15 -5.17
N ASN A 54 -5.07 -11.08 -3.94
CA ASN A 54 -5.47 -10.06 -2.98
C ASN A 54 -5.07 -8.65 -3.47
N ILE A 55 -3.87 -8.51 -4.07
CA ILE A 55 -3.45 -7.25 -4.69
C ILE A 55 -4.33 -6.87 -5.88
N ILE A 56 -4.65 -7.81 -6.75
CA ILE A 56 -5.55 -7.56 -7.90
C ILE A 56 -6.91 -7.05 -7.42
N ASN A 57 -7.46 -7.65 -6.38
CA ASN A 57 -8.81 -7.33 -5.87
C ASN A 57 -8.85 -6.05 -5.04
N LYS A 58 -7.79 -5.73 -4.28
CA LYS A 58 -7.81 -4.69 -3.24
C LYS A 58 -6.66 -3.68 -3.36
N GLY A 59 -5.76 -3.84 -4.34
CA GLY A 59 -4.64 -2.92 -4.56
C GLY A 59 -3.73 -2.79 -3.33
N SER A 60 -3.42 -1.56 -2.94
CA SER A 60 -2.57 -1.26 -1.77
C SER A 60 -3.15 -1.76 -0.45
N VAL A 61 -4.47 -1.80 -0.31
CA VAL A 61 -5.14 -2.38 0.86
C VAL A 61 -4.85 -3.88 0.94
N GLY A 62 -4.86 -4.58 -0.21
CA GLY A 62 -4.50 -6.00 -0.29
C GLY A 62 -3.05 -6.28 0.12
N LEU A 63 -2.11 -5.38 -0.22
CA LEU A 63 -0.73 -5.44 0.24
C LEU A 63 -0.64 -5.31 1.77
N ALA A 64 -1.27 -4.28 2.33
CA ALA A 64 -1.27 -4.02 3.77
C ALA A 64 -1.91 -5.16 4.57
N GLU A 65 -3.08 -5.64 4.15
CA GLU A 65 -3.74 -6.78 4.81
C GLU A 65 -2.88 -8.05 4.76
N SER A 66 -2.21 -8.32 3.63
CA SER A 66 -1.34 -9.49 3.50
C SER A 66 -0.12 -9.42 4.41
N TYR A 67 0.46 -8.23 4.57
CA TYR A 67 1.54 -7.98 5.52
C TYR A 67 1.07 -8.18 6.97
N MET A 68 -0.04 -7.57 7.36
CA MET A 68 -0.59 -7.68 8.72
C MET A 68 -0.96 -9.12 9.10
N ARG A 69 -1.41 -9.94 8.13
CA ARG A 69 -1.71 -11.36 8.36
C ARG A 69 -0.48 -12.28 8.34
N GLY A 70 0.72 -11.75 8.02
CA GLY A 70 1.92 -12.57 7.83
C GLY A 70 1.87 -13.47 6.59
N ASP A 71 1.05 -13.12 5.59
CA ASP A 71 1.03 -13.82 4.30
C ASP A 71 2.26 -13.45 3.45
N ILE A 72 2.84 -12.29 3.75
CA ILE A 72 4.10 -11.79 3.21
C ILE A 72 5.01 -11.26 4.32
N GLU A 73 6.32 -11.27 4.06
CA GLU A 73 7.36 -10.63 4.86
C GLU A 73 8.27 -9.80 3.96
N THR A 74 8.95 -8.83 4.54
CA THR A 74 9.96 -8.01 3.84
C THR A 74 11.12 -7.69 4.77
N ASP A 75 12.31 -7.52 4.20
CA ASP A 75 13.48 -7.06 4.92
C ASP A 75 13.43 -5.56 5.24
N ASN A 76 12.72 -4.78 4.42
CA ASN A 76 12.59 -3.34 4.60
C ASN A 76 11.23 -2.85 4.09
N LEU A 77 10.28 -2.66 5.02
CA LEU A 77 8.92 -2.22 4.71
C LEU A 77 8.91 -0.80 4.12
N THR A 78 9.73 0.10 4.63
CA THR A 78 9.82 1.48 4.12
C THR A 78 10.24 1.50 2.66
N SER A 79 11.31 0.77 2.30
CA SER A 79 11.76 0.67 0.92
C SER A 79 10.71 0.00 0.03
N LEU A 80 10.01 -1.03 0.51
CA LEU A 80 8.93 -1.68 -0.23
C LEU A 80 7.80 -0.70 -0.56
N ILE A 81 7.37 0.09 0.43
CA ILE A 81 6.32 1.11 0.26
C ILE A 81 6.82 2.22 -0.68
N GLU A 82 8.05 2.70 -0.53
CA GLU A 82 8.61 3.74 -1.39
C GLU A 82 8.69 3.27 -2.86
N ILE A 83 9.16 2.05 -3.12
CA ILE A 83 9.20 1.47 -4.48
C ILE A 83 7.78 1.40 -5.05
N THR A 84 6.80 0.91 -4.29
CA THR A 84 5.42 0.79 -4.78
C THR A 84 4.79 2.15 -5.03
N ALA A 85 5.04 3.16 -4.20
CA ALA A 85 4.56 4.53 -4.37
C ALA A 85 5.16 5.20 -5.62
N LYS A 86 6.48 5.08 -5.84
CA LYS A 86 7.14 5.61 -7.04
C LYS A 86 6.66 4.95 -8.34
N ASN A 87 6.18 3.71 -8.26
CA ASN A 87 5.63 2.96 -9.39
C ASN A 87 4.10 2.88 -9.38
N ILE A 88 3.42 3.82 -8.76
CA ILE A 88 1.96 3.76 -8.52
C ILE A 88 1.15 3.51 -9.79
N LYS A 89 1.58 4.03 -10.95
CA LYS A 89 0.92 3.79 -12.25
C LYS A 89 0.96 2.30 -12.66
N SER A 90 2.07 1.61 -12.39
CA SER A 90 2.22 0.17 -12.66
C SER A 90 1.42 -0.66 -11.67
N VAL A 91 1.40 -0.25 -10.40
CA VAL A 91 0.59 -0.87 -9.34
C VAL A 91 -0.91 -0.73 -9.64
N HIS A 92 -1.36 0.45 -10.07
CA HIS A 92 -2.76 0.66 -10.48
C HIS A 92 -3.16 -0.20 -11.69
N LYS A 93 -2.27 -0.44 -12.65
CA LYS A 93 -2.55 -1.38 -13.75
C LYS A 93 -2.82 -2.79 -13.22
N VAL A 94 -2.12 -3.24 -12.20
CA VAL A 94 -2.37 -4.54 -11.56
C VAL A 94 -3.74 -4.56 -10.88
N ALA A 95 -4.05 -3.55 -10.07
CA ALA A 95 -5.33 -3.44 -9.39
C ALA A 95 -6.51 -3.29 -10.36
N GLY A 96 -6.29 -2.64 -11.51
CA GLY A 96 -7.30 -2.46 -12.57
C GLY A 96 -7.52 -3.68 -13.47
N LEU A 97 -6.75 -4.77 -13.32
CA LEU A 97 -6.90 -5.96 -14.17
C LEU A 97 -8.25 -6.67 -14.04
N LEU A 98 -8.95 -6.47 -12.92
CA LEU A 98 -10.30 -6.98 -12.67
C LEU A 98 -11.34 -5.85 -12.55
N ASP A 99 -11.00 -4.63 -12.96
CA ASP A 99 -11.93 -3.50 -12.98
C ASP A 99 -12.96 -3.68 -14.11
N PHE A 100 -13.91 -4.57 -13.87
CA PHE A 100 -15.11 -4.66 -14.71
C PHE A 100 -16.05 -3.50 -14.32
N PRO A 101 -16.35 -2.56 -15.24
CA PRO A 101 -17.22 -1.41 -14.95
C PRO A 101 -18.55 -1.79 -14.30
N PHE A 102 -19.10 -2.95 -14.70
CA PHE A 102 -20.33 -3.50 -14.16
C PHE A 102 -20.22 -3.94 -12.70
N LEU A 103 -19.12 -4.59 -12.31
CA LEU A 103 -18.88 -5.00 -10.92
C LEU A 103 -18.64 -3.78 -10.01
N ASN A 104 -17.96 -2.76 -10.51
CA ASN A 104 -17.78 -1.50 -9.81
C ASN A 104 -19.08 -0.74 -9.64
N TYR A 105 -19.95 -0.75 -10.64
CA TYR A 105 -21.29 -0.16 -10.55
C TYR A 105 -22.12 -0.87 -9.46
N LEU A 106 -22.14 -2.20 -9.43
CA LEU A 106 -22.82 -2.97 -8.39
C LEU A 106 -22.21 -2.70 -7.00
N LYS A 107 -20.89 -2.73 -6.87
CA LYS A 107 -20.18 -2.44 -5.61
C LYS A 107 -20.51 -1.03 -5.10
N ASN A 108 -20.51 -0.02 -5.97
CA ASN A 108 -20.85 1.35 -5.63
C ASN A 108 -22.33 1.53 -5.28
N PHE A 109 -23.23 0.75 -5.90
CA PHE A 109 -24.65 0.75 -5.56
C PHE A 109 -24.92 0.23 -4.14
N PHE A 110 -24.16 -0.80 -3.70
CA PHE A 110 -24.25 -1.33 -2.34
C PHE A 110 -23.47 -0.52 -1.29
N ILE A 111 -22.47 0.29 -1.70
CA ILE A 111 -21.66 1.14 -0.81
C ILE A 111 -22.14 2.60 -0.92
N LYS A 112 -23.44 2.85 -0.74
CA LYS A 112 -23.93 4.24 -0.66
C LYS A 112 -23.37 4.90 0.60
N ASN A 113 -22.70 6.03 0.44
CA ASN A 113 -22.32 6.92 1.53
C ASN A 113 -23.60 7.58 2.10
N THR A 114 -24.24 6.94 3.07
CA THR A 114 -25.33 7.55 3.82
C THR A 114 -24.75 8.44 4.92
N LYS A 115 -25.48 9.49 5.34
CA LYS A 115 -25.07 10.36 6.48
C LYS A 115 -24.75 9.55 7.74
N LYS A 116 -25.50 8.47 8.00
CA LYS A 116 -25.28 7.56 9.13
C LYS A 116 -23.92 6.85 9.00
N ARG A 117 -23.61 6.30 7.84
CA ARG A 117 -22.35 5.57 7.57
C ARG A 117 -21.13 6.50 7.58
N SER A 118 -21.29 7.74 7.09
CA SER A 118 -20.24 8.77 7.19
C SER A 118 -19.93 9.12 8.64
N LYS A 119 -20.96 9.26 9.49
CA LYS A 119 -20.80 9.51 10.94
C LYS A 119 -20.08 8.33 11.63
N GLU A 120 -20.47 7.09 11.32
CA GLU A 120 -19.82 5.89 11.86
C GLU A 120 -18.34 5.76 11.40
N ASN A 121 -18.04 6.12 10.15
CA ASN A 121 -16.67 6.09 9.64
C ASN A 121 -15.80 7.19 10.28
N ILE A 122 -16.35 8.40 10.48
CA ILE A 122 -15.66 9.49 11.17
C ILE A 122 -15.41 9.10 12.63
N SER A 123 -16.43 8.58 13.33
CA SER A 123 -16.28 8.10 14.71
C SER A 123 -15.17 7.07 14.82
N LYS A 124 -15.18 6.02 13.99
CA LYS A 124 -14.13 5.00 13.97
C LYS A 124 -12.74 5.55 13.70
N HIS A 125 -12.62 6.61 12.91
CA HIS A 125 -11.33 7.23 12.59
C HIS A 125 -10.78 8.01 13.80
N TYR A 126 -11.63 8.68 14.56
CA TYR A 126 -11.22 9.48 15.73
C TYR A 126 -11.27 8.69 17.06
N ASP A 127 -11.98 7.57 17.12
CA ASP A 127 -12.07 6.72 18.33
C ASP A 127 -10.80 5.89 18.60
N LEU A 128 -9.75 6.04 17.76
CA LEU A 128 -8.45 5.37 17.96
C LEU A 128 -7.70 5.86 19.20
N GLY A 129 -8.10 7.03 19.73
CA GLY A 129 -7.52 7.60 20.96
C GLY A 129 -6.14 8.25 20.76
N ASN A 130 -5.77 9.07 21.75
CA ASN A 130 -4.50 9.82 21.70
C ASN A 130 -3.27 8.91 21.73
N GLU A 131 -3.35 7.74 22.37
CA GLU A 131 -2.25 6.77 22.39
C GLU A 131 -1.88 6.31 20.98
N PHE A 132 -2.86 6.03 20.12
CA PHE A 132 -2.60 5.68 18.74
C PHE A 132 -1.96 6.84 17.97
N PHE A 133 -2.51 8.05 18.10
CA PHE A 133 -2.01 9.22 17.39
C PHE A 133 -0.61 9.62 17.84
N SER A 134 -0.27 9.44 19.12
CA SER A 134 1.06 9.72 19.67
C SER A 134 2.17 8.81 19.12
N LEU A 135 1.84 7.70 18.46
CA LEU A 135 2.83 6.80 17.84
C LEU A 135 3.50 7.41 16.60
N TRP A 136 2.85 8.38 15.95
CA TRP A 136 3.29 8.89 14.65
C TRP A 136 3.06 10.39 14.42
N LEU A 137 2.25 11.05 15.23
CA LEU A 137 2.14 12.49 15.26
C LEU A 137 3.22 13.10 16.16
N ASP A 138 3.51 14.38 15.98
CA ASP A 138 4.32 15.18 16.85
C ASP A 138 3.64 15.42 18.22
N LYS A 139 4.33 16.09 19.16
CA LYS A 139 3.81 16.33 20.52
C LYS A 139 2.53 17.16 20.57
N THR A 140 2.25 17.96 19.56
CA THR A 140 1.03 18.77 19.47
C THR A 140 -0.19 17.93 19.10
N LEU A 141 0.00 16.69 18.64
CA LEU A 141 -1.01 15.79 18.09
C LEU A 141 -1.80 16.45 16.95
N THR A 142 -1.18 17.37 16.23
CA THR A 142 -1.83 18.06 15.11
C THR A 142 -1.93 17.14 13.91
N TYR A 143 -3.14 16.70 13.59
CA TYR A 143 -3.44 15.86 12.43
C TYR A 143 -3.86 16.72 11.22
N SER A 144 -2.93 17.54 10.75
CA SER A 144 -3.13 18.47 9.64
C SER A 144 -1.81 18.66 8.87
N SER A 145 -1.88 19.33 7.72
CA SER A 145 -0.67 19.76 7.01
C SER A 145 -0.01 20.91 7.75
N ALA A 146 1.32 20.91 7.78
CA ALA A 146 2.14 21.96 8.38
C ALA A 146 2.55 23.00 7.32
N ILE A 147 2.85 24.22 7.75
CA ILE A 147 3.40 25.29 6.90
C ILE A 147 4.89 25.44 7.20
N PHE A 148 5.72 25.00 6.27
CA PHE A 148 7.17 25.16 6.37
C PHE A 148 7.56 26.52 5.78
N GLU A 149 7.79 27.52 6.65
CA GLU A 149 8.27 28.84 6.23
C GLU A 149 9.77 28.84 5.89
N ASP A 150 10.55 27.93 6.53
CA ASP A 150 11.96 27.66 6.26
C ASP A 150 12.15 26.15 6.07
N GLU A 151 12.97 25.75 5.09
CA GLU A 151 13.33 24.34 4.86
C GLU A 151 14.02 23.67 6.06
N LYS A 152 14.54 24.47 7.01
CA LYS A 152 15.18 23.99 8.24
C LYS A 152 14.18 23.71 9.36
N ASN A 153 12.94 24.18 9.25
CA ASN A 153 11.94 23.95 10.28
C ASN A 153 11.66 22.45 10.43
N ASN A 154 11.59 22.00 11.66
CA ASN A 154 11.08 20.66 11.96
C ASN A 154 9.54 20.66 11.86
N LEU A 155 8.94 19.47 11.92
CA LEU A 155 7.48 19.33 11.77
C LEU A 155 6.72 20.06 12.88
N GLU A 156 7.21 20.02 14.13
CA GLU A 156 6.56 20.68 15.29
C GLU A 156 6.51 22.21 15.11
N GLU A 157 7.62 22.81 14.67
CA GLU A 157 7.68 24.24 14.34
C GLU A 157 6.73 24.60 13.21
N ALA A 158 6.72 23.80 12.15
CA ALA A 158 5.86 24.03 10.99
C ALA A 158 4.37 23.78 11.26
N GLN A 159 4.01 23.08 12.34
CA GLN A 159 2.63 22.87 12.81
C GLN A 159 2.13 24.06 13.66
N ILE A 160 3.04 24.80 14.28
CA ILE A 160 2.73 25.95 15.15
C ILE A 160 2.50 27.22 14.31
N ASN A 161 3.13 27.31 13.13
CA ASN A 161 2.95 28.42 12.18
C ASN A 161 1.56 28.36 11.51
#